data_b568717850239de826ec95c9adddc7c1
#
_entry.id   b568717850239de826ec95c9adddc7c1
#
_cell.length_a   1.000
_cell.length_b   1.000
_cell.length_c   1.000
_cell.angle_alpha   90.00
_cell.angle_beta   90.00
_cell.angle_gamma   90.00
#
_symmetry.space_group_name_H-M   'P 1'
#
loop_
_entity.id
_entity.type
_entity.pdbx_description
1 polymer ?
#
loop_
_entity_poly.entity_id
_entity_poly.type
_entity_poly.pdbx_seq_one_letter_code
_entity_poly.pdbx_strand_id
1 'polypeptide(L)'
;AFTKLYAMPGLRLGYGLCADGGLLERMTACGQPWSVSVPAQAAGLQALKEQDYVQRTRALVREERAFLTAGLRKLPLEVYEGAANFIFFRAPGLTDLHRRTESRGVLIRSCGNYRGLTEEYYRVAVRTRGENERLLAALQAALPLDT
;
A
#
# COMPACT_ATOMS: atom_id res chain seq x y z
N ALA A 1 4.09 11.94 -0.27
CA ALA A 1 5.23 11.43 0.52
C ALA A 1 6.20 10.64 -0.37
N PHE A 2 7.47 10.67 -0.04
CA PHE A 2 8.54 9.97 -0.77
C PHE A 2 8.60 8.47 -0.43
N THR A 3 7.95 8.07 0.65
CA THR A 3 7.96 6.71 1.22
C THR A 3 7.67 5.61 0.20
N LYS A 4 6.67 5.80 -0.66
CA LYS A 4 6.19 4.77 -1.60
C LYS A 4 6.73 5.02 -3.01
N LEU A 5 6.43 6.19 -3.58
CA LEU A 5 6.76 6.50 -4.97
C LEU A 5 8.27 6.40 -5.26
N TYR A 6 9.10 6.85 -4.32
CA TYR A 6 10.56 6.85 -4.46
C TYR A 6 11.25 5.77 -3.62
N ALA A 7 10.49 4.81 -3.05
CA ALA A 7 11.00 3.69 -2.26
C ALA A 7 11.93 4.11 -1.09
N MET A 8 11.64 5.23 -0.43
CA MET A 8 12.44 5.79 0.65
C MET A 8 11.74 5.74 2.02
N PRO A 9 11.31 4.57 2.53
CA PRO A 9 10.56 4.51 3.79
C PRO A 9 11.41 4.86 5.01
N GLY A 10 12.70 4.55 4.99
CA GLY A 10 13.63 4.79 6.10
C GLY A 10 14.01 6.26 6.28
N LEU A 11 13.99 7.08 5.23
CA LEU A 11 14.39 8.47 5.29
C LEU A 11 13.36 9.41 5.94
N ARG A 12 12.14 8.92 6.19
CA ARG A 12 11.07 9.66 6.86
C ARG A 12 10.75 11.03 6.24
N LEU A 13 10.74 11.10 4.89
CA LEU A 13 10.54 12.31 4.11
C LEU A 13 9.10 12.40 3.58
N GLY A 14 8.46 13.51 3.82
CA GLY A 14 7.13 13.85 3.30
C GLY A 14 6.98 15.36 3.17
N TYR A 15 5.86 15.79 2.62
CA TYR A 15 5.52 17.21 2.51
C TYR A 15 4.00 17.39 2.59
N GLY A 16 3.60 18.57 3.00
CA GLY A 16 2.23 19.05 2.93
C GLY A 16 2.18 20.34 2.11
N LEU A 17 1.07 20.57 1.42
CA LEU A 17 0.79 21.79 0.68
C LEU A 17 -0.53 22.34 1.20
N CYS A 18 -0.54 23.63 1.58
CA CYS A 18 -1.73 24.32 2.03
C CYS A 18 -1.65 25.79 1.60
N ALA A 19 -2.78 26.36 1.19
CA ALA A 19 -2.88 27.78 0.86
C ALA A 19 -2.99 28.67 2.12
N ASP A 20 -3.38 28.10 3.28
CA ASP A 20 -3.45 28.80 4.56
C ASP A 20 -2.08 28.83 5.23
N GLY A 21 -1.38 29.97 5.12
CA GLY A 21 -0.08 30.19 5.77
C GLY A 21 -0.15 30.08 7.29
N GLY A 22 -1.23 30.55 7.92
CA GLY A 22 -1.42 30.46 9.36
C GLY A 22 -1.56 29.02 9.86
N LEU A 23 -2.15 28.11 9.04
CA LEU A 23 -2.17 26.70 9.35
C LEU A 23 -0.75 26.10 9.28
N LEU A 24 0.03 26.43 8.25
CA LEU A 24 1.41 25.95 8.12
C LEU A 24 2.29 26.42 9.27
N GLU A 25 2.15 27.67 9.73
CA GLU A 25 2.86 28.21 10.90
C GLU A 25 2.51 27.42 12.17
N ARG A 26 1.21 27.18 12.43
CA ARG A 26 0.78 26.38 13.59
C ARG A 26 1.28 24.96 13.52
N MET A 27 1.28 24.32 12.34
CA MET A 27 1.84 22.97 12.16
C MET A 27 3.35 22.96 12.43
N THR A 28 4.08 23.98 11.96
CA THR A 28 5.52 24.11 12.22
C THR A 28 5.81 24.29 13.71
N ALA A 29 5.02 25.12 14.39
CA ALA A 29 5.16 25.35 15.84
C ALA A 29 4.88 24.10 16.68
N CYS A 30 4.03 23.18 16.21
CA CYS A 30 3.77 21.90 16.86
C CYS A 30 4.80 20.81 16.51
N GLY A 31 5.65 21.06 15.51
CA GLY A 31 6.65 20.11 15.04
C GLY A 31 7.94 20.15 15.85
N GLN A 32 8.82 19.16 15.60
CA GLN A 32 10.15 19.13 16.17
C GLN A 32 11.09 20.05 15.37
N PRO A 33 11.99 20.81 16.02
CA PRO A 33 13.13 21.43 15.34
C PRO A 33 13.93 20.36 14.58
N TRP A 34 14.45 20.72 13.39
CA TRP A 34 15.28 19.82 12.58
C TRP A 34 14.60 18.51 12.20
N SER A 35 13.28 18.55 11.94
CA SER A 35 12.42 17.39 11.66
C SER A 35 12.84 16.55 10.43
N VAL A 36 13.62 17.12 9.50
CA VAL A 36 14.09 16.45 8.29
C VAL A 36 15.63 16.43 8.28
N SER A 37 16.21 15.23 8.28
CA SER A 37 17.65 15.03 8.25
C SER A 37 18.28 15.51 6.92
N VAL A 38 19.54 15.91 6.97
CA VAL A 38 20.29 16.35 5.76
C VAL A 38 20.33 15.26 4.68
N PRO A 39 20.57 13.97 4.97
CA PRO A 39 20.48 12.91 3.96
C PRO A 39 19.09 12.80 3.33
N ALA A 40 18.02 12.97 4.11
CA ALA A 40 16.66 12.93 3.58
C ALA A 40 16.39 14.11 2.63
N GLN A 41 16.86 15.31 2.96
CA GLN A 41 16.75 16.48 2.10
C GLN A 41 17.49 16.27 0.78
N ALA A 42 18.75 15.84 0.81
CA ALA A 42 19.56 15.59 -0.37
C ALA A 42 18.94 14.52 -1.28
N ALA A 43 18.51 13.39 -0.70
CA ALA A 43 17.84 12.32 -1.43
C ALA A 43 16.50 12.79 -2.03
N GLY A 44 15.73 13.59 -1.30
CA GLY A 44 14.47 14.15 -1.79
C GLY A 44 14.65 15.07 -2.99
N LEU A 45 15.63 15.98 -2.93
CA LEU A 45 15.96 16.86 -4.06
C LEU A 45 16.38 16.10 -5.31
N GLN A 46 17.19 15.04 -5.15
CA GLN A 46 17.56 14.19 -6.27
C GLN A 46 16.37 13.40 -6.81
N ALA A 47 15.54 12.82 -5.93
CA ALA A 47 14.38 12.05 -6.33
C ALA A 47 13.38 12.84 -7.19
N LEU A 48 13.22 14.14 -6.92
CA LEU A 48 12.34 15.01 -7.70
C LEU A 48 12.79 15.19 -9.17
N LYS A 49 14.05 14.90 -9.49
CA LYS A 49 14.58 14.96 -10.84
C LYS A 49 14.33 13.67 -11.63
N GLU A 50 14.01 12.57 -10.96
CA GLU A 50 13.87 11.21 -11.52
C GLU A 50 12.50 11.00 -12.17
N GLN A 51 12.16 11.79 -13.20
CA GLN A 51 10.86 11.74 -13.87
C GLN A 51 10.61 10.41 -14.58
N ASP A 52 11.64 9.84 -15.23
CA ASP A 52 11.53 8.55 -15.90
C ASP A 52 11.24 7.41 -14.92
N TYR A 53 11.86 7.45 -13.74
CA TYR A 53 11.54 6.50 -12.66
C TYR A 53 10.07 6.58 -12.26
N VAL A 54 9.55 7.79 -12.08
CA VAL A 54 8.14 8.02 -11.72
C VAL A 54 7.21 7.46 -12.79
N GLN A 55 7.49 7.70 -14.07
CA GLN A 55 6.68 7.20 -15.18
C GLN A 55 6.69 5.67 -15.25
N ARG A 56 7.86 5.04 -15.16
CA ARG A 56 7.99 3.57 -15.13
C ARG A 56 7.26 2.95 -13.93
N THR A 57 7.40 3.55 -12.75
CA THR A 57 6.71 3.07 -11.54
C THR A 57 5.19 3.15 -11.69
N ARG A 58 4.67 4.24 -12.24
CA ARG A 58 3.23 4.40 -12.48
C ARG A 58 2.70 3.39 -13.50
N ALA A 59 3.45 3.14 -14.58
CA ALA A 59 3.09 2.15 -15.60
C ALA A 59 3.04 0.74 -14.99
N LEU A 60 4.09 0.34 -14.27
CA LEU A 60 4.16 -0.94 -13.57
C LEU A 60 2.99 -1.13 -12.60
N VAL A 61 2.74 -0.15 -11.73
CA VAL A 61 1.65 -0.26 -10.75
C VAL A 61 0.29 -0.36 -11.45
N ARG A 62 0.08 0.33 -12.55
CA ARG A 62 -1.17 0.25 -13.32
C ARG A 62 -1.38 -1.15 -13.90
N GLU A 63 -0.36 -1.70 -14.55
CA GLU A 63 -0.40 -3.03 -15.16
C GLU A 63 -0.60 -4.12 -14.11
N GLU A 64 0.25 -4.13 -13.09
CA GLU A 64 0.24 -5.15 -12.06
C GLU A 64 -1.00 -5.08 -11.18
N ARG A 65 -1.56 -3.89 -10.99
CA ARG A 65 -2.83 -3.71 -10.31
C ARG A 65 -3.99 -4.33 -11.11
N ALA A 66 -4.03 -4.12 -12.43
CA ALA A 66 -5.05 -4.73 -13.27
C ALA A 66 -4.96 -6.27 -13.21
N PHE A 67 -3.76 -6.81 -13.32
CA PHE A 67 -3.50 -8.24 -13.18
C PHE A 67 -3.98 -8.79 -11.83
N LEU A 68 -3.54 -8.17 -10.73
CA LEU A 68 -3.87 -8.63 -9.38
C LEU A 68 -5.37 -8.49 -9.08
N THR A 69 -6.00 -7.40 -9.50
CA THR A 69 -7.46 -7.20 -9.35
C THR A 69 -8.24 -8.29 -10.09
N ALA A 70 -7.85 -8.60 -11.33
CA ALA A 70 -8.48 -9.67 -12.11
C ALA A 70 -8.31 -11.04 -11.44
N GLY A 71 -7.15 -11.31 -10.85
CA GLY A 71 -6.90 -12.54 -10.09
C GLY A 71 -7.74 -12.64 -8.82
N LEU A 72 -7.81 -11.55 -8.03
CA LEU A 72 -8.61 -11.51 -6.80
C LEU A 72 -10.12 -11.68 -7.06
N ARG A 73 -10.62 -11.13 -8.17
CA ARG A 73 -12.04 -11.25 -8.56
C ARG A 73 -12.46 -12.67 -8.96
N LYS A 74 -11.53 -13.57 -9.18
CA LYS A 74 -11.80 -15.01 -9.42
C LYS A 74 -11.97 -15.80 -8.13
N LEU A 75 -11.64 -15.19 -6.99
CA LEU A 75 -11.77 -15.79 -5.68
C LEU A 75 -13.08 -15.30 -5.01
N PRO A 76 -13.62 -16.00 -4.01
CA PRO A 76 -14.82 -15.60 -3.27
C PRO A 76 -14.54 -14.38 -2.36
N LEU A 77 -14.12 -13.27 -2.95
CA LEU A 77 -13.73 -12.02 -2.31
C LEU A 77 -14.53 -10.84 -2.89
N GLU A 78 -14.90 -9.92 -2.04
CA GLU A 78 -15.48 -8.64 -2.45
C GLU A 78 -14.36 -7.62 -2.67
N VAL A 79 -13.97 -7.40 -3.92
CA VAL A 79 -12.86 -6.51 -4.29
C VAL A 79 -13.36 -5.11 -4.57
N TYR A 80 -12.82 -4.12 -3.84
CA TYR A 80 -13.21 -2.72 -3.99
C TYR A 80 -12.31 -2.00 -5.00
N GLU A 81 -12.93 -1.10 -5.76
CA GLU A 81 -12.19 -0.24 -6.70
C GLU A 81 -11.30 0.75 -5.95
N GLY A 82 -10.20 1.10 -6.55
CA GLY A 82 -9.27 2.06 -6.00
C GLY A 82 -8.16 2.42 -7.00
N ALA A 83 -7.35 3.45 -6.73
CA ALA A 83 -6.29 3.96 -7.61
C ALA A 83 -4.89 3.90 -6.99
N ALA A 84 -4.76 3.41 -5.76
CA ALA A 84 -3.49 3.36 -5.04
C ALA A 84 -2.64 2.13 -5.42
N ASN A 85 -1.44 2.05 -4.85
CA ASN A 85 -0.54 0.91 -4.98
C ASN A 85 -0.90 -0.27 -4.06
N PHE A 86 -2.17 -0.37 -3.68
CA PHE A 86 -2.73 -1.48 -2.92
C PHE A 86 -4.15 -1.77 -3.39
N ILE A 87 -4.65 -2.97 -3.11
CA ILE A 87 -6.03 -3.37 -3.32
C ILE A 87 -6.65 -3.67 -1.97
N PHE A 88 -7.88 -3.17 -1.79
CA PHE A 88 -8.70 -3.39 -0.61
C PHE A 88 -9.80 -4.38 -0.96
N PHE A 89 -10.06 -5.35 -0.08
CA PHE A 89 -11.09 -6.36 -0.30
C PHE A 89 -11.64 -6.88 1.04
N ARG A 90 -12.81 -7.47 0.98
CA ARG A 90 -13.42 -8.22 2.06
C ARG A 90 -13.43 -9.71 1.71
N ALA A 91 -13.18 -10.56 2.71
CA ALA A 91 -13.32 -12.01 2.65
C ALA A 91 -14.47 -12.42 3.58
N PRO A 92 -15.71 -12.54 3.09
CA PRO A 92 -16.87 -12.80 3.92
C PRO A 92 -16.70 -14.08 4.76
N GLY A 93 -16.97 -13.98 6.06
CA GLY A 93 -16.85 -15.10 7.00
C GLY A 93 -15.42 -15.47 7.42
N LEU A 94 -14.38 -14.80 6.91
CA LEU A 94 -12.98 -15.12 7.17
C LEU A 94 -12.26 -13.98 7.91
N THR A 95 -12.18 -14.10 9.22
CA THR A 95 -11.52 -13.13 10.11
C THR A 95 -10.03 -13.42 10.33
N ASP A 96 -9.57 -14.61 9.94
CA ASP A 96 -8.21 -15.12 10.15
C ASP A 96 -7.39 -15.31 8.85
N LEU A 97 -7.87 -14.79 7.71
CA LEU A 97 -7.22 -14.96 6.41
C LEU A 97 -5.75 -14.52 6.41
N HIS A 98 -5.42 -13.46 7.14
CA HIS A 98 -4.05 -12.98 7.29
C HIS A 98 -3.12 -14.04 7.93
N ARG A 99 -3.59 -14.79 8.93
CA ARG A 99 -2.84 -15.89 9.56
C ARG A 99 -2.69 -17.09 8.63
N ARG A 100 -3.74 -17.40 7.87
CA ARG A 100 -3.70 -18.50 6.88
C ARG A 100 -2.73 -18.23 5.74
N THR A 101 -2.61 -16.98 5.29
CA THR A 101 -1.62 -16.61 4.27
C THR A 101 -0.21 -16.50 4.87
N GLU A 102 -0.07 -16.05 6.13
CA GLU A 102 1.21 -16.00 6.84
C GLU A 102 1.85 -17.39 6.97
N SER A 103 1.06 -18.41 7.31
CA SER A 103 1.55 -19.80 7.36
C SER A 103 2.04 -20.34 6.00
N ARG A 104 1.74 -19.62 4.91
CA ARG A 104 2.21 -19.88 3.53
C ARG A 104 3.31 -18.90 3.08
N GLY A 105 3.88 -18.14 4.02
CA GLY A 105 4.96 -17.20 3.76
C GLY A 105 4.52 -15.90 3.05
N VAL A 106 3.22 -15.56 3.12
CA VAL A 106 2.68 -14.33 2.52
C VAL A 106 1.95 -13.50 3.57
N LEU A 107 2.44 -12.29 3.81
CA LEU A 107 1.82 -11.34 4.74
C LEU A 107 0.82 -10.45 4.01
N ILE A 108 -0.41 -10.41 4.50
CA ILE A 108 -1.44 -9.45 4.09
C ILE A 108 -1.84 -8.58 5.28
N ARG A 109 -2.32 -7.38 5.02
CA ARG A 109 -2.75 -6.45 6.07
C ARG A 109 -4.20 -6.71 6.47
N SER A 110 -4.44 -7.11 7.71
CA SER A 110 -5.78 -7.05 8.33
C SER A 110 -6.16 -5.58 8.59
N CYS A 111 -7.40 -5.22 8.27
CA CYS A 111 -7.96 -3.88 8.44
C CYS A 111 -9.00 -3.80 9.57
N GLY A 112 -9.15 -4.83 10.39
CA GLY A 112 -10.11 -4.86 11.49
C GLY A 112 -9.89 -3.77 12.56
N ASN A 113 -8.69 -3.18 12.61
CA ASN A 113 -8.39 -2.05 13.48
C ASN A 113 -8.77 -0.69 12.90
N TYR A 114 -9.39 -0.62 11.71
CA TYR A 114 -9.86 0.62 11.12
C TYR A 114 -11.28 0.91 11.59
N ARG A 115 -11.56 2.18 11.89
CA ARG A 115 -12.89 2.60 12.32
C ARG A 115 -13.93 2.25 11.23
N GLY A 116 -14.96 1.51 11.60
CA GLY A 116 -16.04 1.11 10.71
C GLY A 116 -15.78 -0.14 9.86
N LEU A 117 -14.62 -0.81 10.05
CA LEU A 117 -14.32 -2.09 9.40
C LEU A 117 -14.32 -3.23 10.41
N THR A 118 -14.52 -4.45 9.92
CA THR A 118 -14.41 -5.68 10.67
C THR A 118 -13.13 -6.44 10.33
N GLU A 119 -12.85 -7.54 11.01
CA GLU A 119 -11.69 -8.40 10.77
C GLU A 119 -11.74 -9.17 9.44
N GLU A 120 -12.87 -9.11 8.72
CA GLU A 120 -13.00 -9.67 7.37
C GLU A 120 -12.36 -8.80 6.28
N TYR A 121 -11.95 -7.58 6.61
CA TYR A 121 -11.39 -6.64 5.65
C TYR A 121 -9.88 -6.70 5.62
N TYR A 122 -9.34 -6.72 4.40
CA TYR A 122 -7.93 -6.91 4.14
C TYR A 122 -7.42 -5.94 3.08
N ARG A 123 -6.10 -5.75 3.08
CA ARG A 123 -5.40 -4.95 2.09
C ARG A 123 -4.11 -5.64 1.66
N VAL A 124 -3.86 -5.68 0.36
CA VAL A 124 -2.64 -6.23 -0.24
C VAL A 124 -1.93 -5.18 -1.07
N ALA A 125 -0.61 -5.18 -1.07
CA ALA A 125 0.18 -4.29 -1.91
C ALA A 125 0.20 -4.81 -3.36
N VAL A 126 0.19 -3.90 -4.32
CA VAL A 126 0.53 -4.19 -5.71
C VAL A 126 2.05 -4.26 -5.80
N ARG A 127 2.59 -5.40 -6.26
CA ARG A 127 4.02 -5.67 -6.35
C ARG A 127 4.39 -6.14 -7.76
N THR A 128 5.55 -6.79 -7.90
CA THR A 128 5.97 -7.40 -9.17
C THR A 128 5.11 -8.60 -9.52
N ARG A 129 5.09 -9.00 -10.81
CA ARG A 129 4.29 -10.11 -11.32
C ARG A 129 4.44 -11.39 -10.50
N GLY A 130 5.66 -11.86 -10.29
CA GLY A 130 5.91 -13.10 -9.53
C GLY A 130 5.48 -13.03 -8.06
N GLU A 131 5.59 -11.84 -7.42
CA GLU A 131 5.09 -11.65 -6.06
C GLU A 131 3.55 -11.63 -6.02
N ASN A 132 2.90 -11.03 -7.01
CA ASN A 132 1.44 -11.03 -7.14
C ASN A 132 0.89 -12.43 -7.41
N GLU A 133 1.58 -13.22 -8.23
CA GLU A 133 1.23 -14.64 -8.48
C GLU A 133 1.35 -15.48 -7.20
N ARG A 134 2.42 -15.30 -6.43
CA ARG A 134 2.59 -15.95 -5.13
C ARG A 134 1.48 -15.57 -4.14
N LEU A 135 1.08 -14.30 -4.11
CA LEU A 135 -0.02 -13.83 -3.29
C LEU A 135 -1.34 -14.50 -3.70
N LEU A 136 -1.66 -14.56 -4.99
CA LEU A 136 -2.88 -15.20 -5.49
C LEU A 136 -2.91 -16.69 -5.16
N ALA A 137 -1.80 -17.39 -5.34
CA ALA A 137 -1.69 -18.81 -4.98
C ALA A 137 -1.88 -19.04 -3.47
N ALA A 138 -1.28 -18.19 -2.62
CA ALA A 138 -1.43 -18.28 -1.17
C ALA A 138 -2.87 -18.00 -0.72
N LEU A 139 -3.54 -17.02 -1.32
CA LEU A 139 -4.94 -16.71 -1.05
C LEU A 139 -5.85 -17.87 -1.49
N GLN A 140 -5.67 -18.40 -2.69
CA GLN A 140 -6.44 -19.54 -3.19
C GLN A 140 -6.32 -20.75 -2.26
N ALA A 141 -5.11 -21.05 -1.78
CA ALA A 141 -4.89 -22.16 -0.84
C ALA A 141 -5.36 -21.87 0.60
N ALA A 142 -5.57 -20.61 0.97
CA ALA A 142 -6.05 -20.20 2.30
C ALA A 142 -7.57 -20.11 2.40
N LEU A 143 -8.25 -19.97 1.27
CA LEU A 143 -9.71 -19.93 1.19
C LEU A 143 -10.28 -21.36 1.37
N PRO A 144 -11.49 -21.52 1.97
CA PRO A 144 -12.17 -22.80 2.00
C PRO A 144 -12.37 -23.31 0.57
N LEU A 145 -12.17 -24.60 0.36
CA LEU A 145 -12.62 -25.26 -0.86
C LEU A 145 -14.15 -25.23 -0.86
N ASP A 146 -14.75 -24.73 -1.94
CA ASP A 146 -16.19 -24.87 -2.13
C ASP A 146 -16.54 -26.36 -2.07
N THR A 147 -17.26 -26.75 -1.02
CA THR A 147 -17.85 -28.08 -0.85
C THR A 147 -19.17 -28.15 -1.57
#